data_25ed57719d7e14135a4cecb3f403f844
#
_entry.id   25ed57719d7e14135a4cecb3f403f844
#
_cell.length_a   1.000
_cell.length_b   1.000
_cell.length_c   1.000
_cell.angle_alpha   90.00
_cell.angle_beta   90.00
_cell.angle_gamma   90.00
#
_symmetry.space_group_name_H-M   'P 1'
#
loop_
_entity.id
_entity.type
_entity.pdbx_description
1 polymer ?
#
loop_
_entity_poly.entity_id
_entity_poly.type
_entity_poly.pdbx_seq_one_letter_code
_entity_poly.pdbx_strand_id
1 'polypeptide(L)'
;MKIHYQKILSIIFFVFIPLSLLGQEIVSQDTTSKQVEELHMIASFVKSFDHGLKLTLEEEMRINIAPDNPFHRLHTTVSLAYTPIEYLSMSAGYVLKLYGNQGWNDVNKYLRHRVNIDATGQVSLGSWKLSLRERLMMDARADEIDSREKNALDLVLRSRLQAVYNIPPIKKMSMSIVAKMEIFNTLNAIEDVYFESSEGTMQSMALIHVGGQYINELRPEIGLQWKFNKKHTVNLAYRYNYVYSRDIHVLDDGNVHLTHAYTHKHVMLLTY
;
A
#
# COMPACT_ATOMS: atom_id res chain seq x y z
N MET A 1 -10.91 -17.12 -30.79
CA MET A 1 -10.26 -17.22 -29.48
C MET A 1 -8.80 -16.73 -29.41
N LYS A 2 -8.02 -16.71 -30.49
CA LYS A 2 -6.61 -16.23 -30.50
C LYS A 2 -6.39 -14.71 -30.37
N ILE A 3 -7.39 -13.88 -30.71
CA ILE A 3 -7.22 -12.41 -30.79
C ILE A 3 -7.29 -11.72 -29.42
N HIS A 4 -7.87 -12.37 -28.41
CA HIS A 4 -7.98 -11.78 -27.06
C HIS A 4 -6.69 -11.89 -26.24
N TYR A 5 -5.86 -12.90 -26.46
CA TYR A 5 -4.61 -13.07 -25.71
C TYR A 5 -3.55 -12.03 -26.05
N GLN A 6 -3.47 -11.59 -27.32
CA GLN A 6 -2.49 -10.56 -27.73
C GLN A 6 -2.79 -9.19 -27.13
N LYS A 7 -4.08 -8.82 -26.98
CA LYS A 7 -4.45 -7.54 -26.35
C LYS A 7 -4.21 -7.52 -24.84
N ILE A 8 -4.38 -8.66 -24.17
CA ILE A 8 -4.09 -8.78 -22.74
C ILE A 8 -2.58 -8.76 -22.47
N LEU A 9 -1.78 -9.41 -23.32
CA LEU A 9 -0.32 -9.39 -23.22
C LEU A 9 0.26 -8.00 -23.44
N SER A 10 -0.31 -7.19 -24.35
CA SER A 10 0.11 -5.80 -24.59
C SER A 10 -0.15 -4.89 -23.38
N ILE A 11 -1.21 -5.11 -22.63
CA ILE A 11 -1.51 -4.34 -21.40
C ILE A 11 -0.51 -4.70 -20.28
N ILE A 12 -0.09 -5.96 -20.19
CA ILE A 12 0.89 -6.43 -19.19
C ILE A 12 2.29 -5.85 -19.48
N PHE A 13 2.66 -5.67 -20.75
CA PHE A 13 3.99 -5.18 -21.13
C PHE A 13 4.19 -3.67 -20.87
N PHE A 14 3.13 -2.87 -20.79
CA PHE A 14 3.24 -1.44 -20.53
C PHE A 14 3.45 -1.06 -19.05
N VAL A 15 3.28 -2.00 -18.13
CA VAL A 15 3.38 -1.75 -16.68
C VAL A 15 4.81 -1.92 -16.13
N PHE A 16 5.71 -2.56 -16.88
CA PHE A 16 7.10 -2.80 -16.46
C PHE A 16 8.11 -1.97 -17.26
N ILE A 17 8.03 -0.64 -17.16
CA ILE A 17 9.15 0.21 -17.61
C ILE A 17 9.99 0.52 -16.37
N PRO A 18 11.21 -0.05 -16.25
CA PRO A 18 12.13 0.38 -15.20
C PRO A 18 12.65 1.77 -15.55
N LEU A 19 12.27 2.77 -14.78
CA LEU A 19 12.85 4.09 -14.84
C LEU A 19 14.27 4.03 -14.25
N SER A 20 15.25 4.19 -15.10
CA SER A 20 16.66 4.25 -14.76
C SER A 20 16.96 5.48 -13.91
N LEU A 21 17.55 5.26 -12.76
CA LEU A 21 18.12 6.27 -11.86
C LEU A 21 19.32 6.92 -12.55
N LEU A 22 19.25 8.24 -12.72
CA LEU A 22 20.42 9.07 -13.04
C LEU A 22 21.21 9.26 -11.74
N GLY A 23 22.47 8.81 -11.75
CA GLY A 23 23.28 8.80 -10.55
C GLY A 23 23.84 10.18 -10.18
N GLN A 24 23.75 10.52 -8.90
CA GLN A 24 24.65 11.46 -8.24
C GLN A 24 25.67 10.67 -7.41
N GLU A 25 26.87 11.21 -7.26
CA GLU A 25 27.94 10.57 -6.50
C GLU A 25 27.59 10.64 -5.00
N ILE A 26 27.44 9.47 -4.37
CA ILE A 26 27.11 9.33 -2.95
C ILE A 26 28.42 9.05 -2.22
N VAL A 27 28.78 9.90 -1.25
CA VAL A 27 30.08 9.86 -0.56
C VAL A 27 30.06 8.91 0.63
N SER A 28 28.92 8.70 1.29
CA SER A 28 28.79 7.70 2.37
C SER A 28 27.39 7.13 2.43
N GLN A 29 27.28 5.90 2.92
CA GLN A 29 26.04 5.14 2.92
C GLN A 29 25.89 4.35 4.21
N ASP A 30 24.86 4.68 5.01
CA ASP A 30 24.48 3.92 6.18
C ASP A 30 23.24 3.08 5.91
N THR A 31 23.16 1.91 6.54
CA THR A 31 22.03 1.00 6.39
C THR A 31 21.47 0.61 7.74
N THR A 32 20.20 0.87 7.96
CA THR A 32 19.47 0.43 9.16
C THR A 32 18.41 -0.61 8.80
N SER A 33 18.16 -1.57 9.68
CA SER A 33 17.15 -2.60 9.47
C SER A 33 16.32 -2.81 10.74
N LYS A 34 15.00 -2.87 10.60
CA LYS A 34 14.04 -3.08 11.68
C LYS A 34 13.06 -4.21 11.34
N GLN A 35 12.75 -5.06 12.31
CA GLN A 35 11.67 -6.05 12.20
C GLN A 35 10.44 -5.59 12.99
N VAL A 36 9.26 -5.85 12.44
CA VAL A 36 7.97 -5.50 13.05
C VAL A 36 6.98 -6.64 12.83
N GLU A 37 6.24 -6.99 13.85
CA GLU A 37 5.16 -7.97 13.77
C GLU A 37 3.82 -7.27 13.97
N GLU A 38 2.87 -7.48 13.04
CA GLU A 38 1.56 -6.83 13.04
C GLU A 38 0.44 -7.87 12.88
N LEU A 39 -0.69 -7.62 13.55
CA LEU A 39 -1.96 -8.28 13.31
C LEU A 39 -2.94 -7.29 12.69
N HIS A 40 -3.49 -7.62 11.53
CA HIS A 40 -4.52 -6.83 10.87
C HIS A 40 -5.86 -7.57 10.94
N MET A 41 -6.86 -6.93 11.51
CA MET A 41 -8.24 -7.39 11.52
C MET A 41 -9.07 -6.51 10.60
N ILE A 42 -9.75 -7.13 9.64
CA ILE A 42 -10.50 -6.43 8.60
C ILE A 42 -11.94 -6.94 8.62
N ALA A 43 -12.88 -6.02 8.77
CA ALA A 43 -14.30 -6.29 8.60
C ALA A 43 -14.83 -5.54 7.37
N SER A 44 -15.47 -6.27 6.45
CA SER A 44 -15.97 -5.70 5.21
C SER A 44 -17.46 -5.97 5.04
N PHE A 45 -18.21 -4.90 4.76
CA PHE A 45 -19.59 -4.97 4.32
C PHE A 45 -19.69 -4.59 2.84
N VAL A 46 -20.29 -5.46 2.04
CA VAL A 46 -20.41 -5.29 0.61
C VAL A 46 -21.87 -5.34 0.17
N LYS A 47 -22.33 -4.27 -0.51
CA LYS A 47 -23.65 -4.20 -1.14
C LYS A 47 -23.48 -4.11 -2.66
N SER A 48 -24.00 -5.12 -3.36
CA SER A 48 -24.10 -5.07 -4.83
C SER A 48 -25.45 -4.48 -5.23
N PHE A 49 -25.42 -3.63 -6.25
CA PHE A 49 -26.58 -3.03 -6.90
C PHE A 49 -26.67 -3.54 -8.34
N ASP A 50 -27.76 -3.21 -9.01
CA ASP A 50 -27.92 -3.48 -10.43
C ASP A 50 -26.88 -2.74 -11.28
N HIS A 51 -26.73 -3.14 -12.53
CA HIS A 51 -25.81 -2.53 -13.51
C HIS A 51 -24.32 -2.57 -13.12
N GLY A 52 -23.90 -3.54 -12.29
CA GLY A 52 -22.50 -3.75 -11.95
C GLY A 52 -21.92 -2.75 -10.91
N LEU A 53 -22.78 -2.01 -10.22
CA LEU A 53 -22.38 -1.14 -9.12
C LEU A 53 -22.23 -1.92 -7.81
N LYS A 54 -21.21 -1.54 -7.00
CA LYS A 54 -20.90 -2.18 -5.74
C LYS A 54 -20.37 -1.17 -4.74
N LEU A 55 -21.02 -1.06 -3.59
CA LEU A 55 -20.56 -0.28 -2.44
C LEU A 55 -19.83 -1.21 -1.48
N THR A 56 -18.69 -0.77 -0.97
CA THR A 56 -17.94 -1.46 0.09
C THR A 56 -17.68 -0.50 1.23
N LEU A 57 -17.98 -0.96 2.45
CA LEU A 57 -17.56 -0.34 3.71
C LEU A 57 -16.57 -1.31 4.36
N GLU A 58 -15.43 -0.81 4.81
CA GLU A 58 -14.39 -1.66 5.39
C GLU A 58 -13.75 -0.94 6.58
N GLU A 59 -13.60 -1.69 7.68
CA GLU A 59 -12.83 -1.29 8.85
C GLU A 59 -11.61 -2.18 8.98
N GLU A 60 -10.43 -1.60 9.01
CA GLU A 60 -9.17 -2.30 9.21
C GLU A 60 -8.50 -1.79 10.48
N MET A 61 -8.37 -2.65 11.48
CA MET A 61 -7.60 -2.39 12.68
C MET A 61 -6.24 -3.06 12.58
N ARG A 62 -5.17 -2.33 12.86
CA ARG A 62 -3.79 -2.80 12.89
C ARG A 62 -3.24 -2.73 14.29
N ILE A 63 -2.66 -3.82 14.73
CA ILE A 63 -2.09 -4.01 16.07
C ILE A 63 -0.64 -4.41 15.91
N ASN A 64 0.28 -3.72 16.59
CA ASN A 64 1.65 -4.17 16.75
C ASN A 64 1.67 -5.25 17.85
N ILE A 65 2.40 -6.34 17.62
CA ILE A 65 2.52 -7.41 18.61
C ILE A 65 3.56 -7.04 19.69
N ALA A 66 4.39 -6.02 19.42
CA ALA A 66 5.35 -5.51 20.40
C ALA A 66 4.66 -4.84 21.62
N PRO A 67 5.18 -5.03 22.86
CA PRO A 67 4.47 -4.71 24.10
C PRO A 67 4.21 -3.23 24.36
N ASP A 68 5.00 -2.31 23.78
CA ASP A 68 4.99 -0.91 24.20
C ASP A 68 3.87 -0.06 23.59
N ASN A 69 3.24 -0.49 22.49
CA ASN A 69 2.08 0.18 21.90
C ASN A 69 1.29 -0.76 20.98
N PRO A 70 0.32 -1.52 21.51
CA PRO A 70 -0.38 -2.54 20.74
C PRO A 70 -1.27 -1.95 19.64
N PHE A 71 -1.95 -0.82 19.88
CA PHE A 71 -2.81 -0.19 18.88
C PHE A 71 -1.99 0.72 17.96
N HIS A 72 -1.96 0.39 16.67
CA HIS A 72 -1.16 1.12 15.70
C HIS A 72 -2.02 2.02 14.80
N ARG A 73 -3.08 1.49 14.20
CA ARG A 73 -3.92 2.26 13.25
C ARG A 73 -5.34 1.69 13.16
N LEU A 74 -6.27 2.59 12.85
CA LEU A 74 -7.61 2.25 12.37
C LEU A 74 -7.84 2.90 11.01
N HIS A 75 -8.32 2.14 10.03
CA HIS A 75 -8.69 2.63 8.72
C HIS A 75 -10.16 2.36 8.46
N THR A 76 -10.93 3.42 8.23
CA THR A 76 -12.30 3.34 7.76
C THR A 76 -12.34 3.64 6.28
N THR A 77 -12.79 2.70 5.47
CA THR A 77 -12.84 2.82 4.01
C THR A 77 -14.27 2.77 3.50
N VAL A 78 -14.62 3.72 2.63
CA VAL A 78 -15.83 3.70 1.81
C VAL A 78 -15.42 3.69 0.36
N SER A 79 -15.92 2.75 -0.44
CA SER A 79 -15.58 2.70 -1.86
C SER A 79 -16.78 2.30 -2.72
N LEU A 80 -16.85 2.89 -3.92
CA LEU A 80 -17.81 2.57 -4.95
C LEU A 80 -17.07 2.00 -6.15
N ALA A 81 -17.49 0.81 -6.58
CA ALA A 81 -16.93 0.14 -7.75
C ALA A 81 -17.99 0.00 -8.84
N TYR A 82 -17.56 0.08 -10.10
CA TYR A 82 -18.36 -0.15 -11.29
C TYR A 82 -17.66 -1.19 -12.18
N THR A 83 -18.40 -2.20 -12.59
CA THR A 83 -17.92 -3.30 -13.43
C THR A 83 -18.69 -3.26 -14.76
N PRO A 84 -18.21 -2.48 -15.75
CA PRO A 84 -18.91 -2.35 -17.05
C PRO A 84 -18.92 -3.65 -17.84
N ILE A 85 -17.91 -4.48 -17.67
CA ILE A 85 -17.72 -5.76 -18.34
C ILE A 85 -17.05 -6.75 -17.37
N GLU A 86 -17.26 -8.04 -17.53
CA GLU A 86 -16.84 -9.08 -16.57
C GLU A 86 -15.33 -9.10 -16.24
N TYR A 87 -14.49 -8.60 -17.15
CA TYR A 87 -13.03 -8.60 -17.00
C TYR A 87 -12.45 -7.25 -16.60
N LEU A 88 -13.25 -6.19 -16.45
CA LEU A 88 -12.78 -4.86 -16.06
C LEU A 88 -13.67 -4.26 -14.96
N SER A 89 -13.06 -3.82 -13.89
CA SER A 89 -13.71 -3.06 -12.82
C SER A 89 -12.92 -1.79 -12.52
N MET A 90 -13.62 -0.70 -12.30
CA MET A 90 -13.06 0.58 -11.85
C MET A 90 -13.67 0.93 -10.51
N SER A 91 -12.91 1.57 -9.62
CA SER A 91 -13.45 2.03 -8.35
C SER A 91 -12.83 3.33 -7.88
N ALA A 92 -13.58 4.06 -7.09
CA ALA A 92 -13.09 5.18 -6.31
C ALA A 92 -13.45 4.95 -4.84
N GLY A 93 -12.57 5.38 -3.95
CA GLY A 93 -12.76 5.18 -2.53
C GLY A 93 -12.08 6.25 -1.69
N TYR A 94 -12.63 6.45 -0.50
CA TYR A 94 -12.09 7.33 0.51
C TYR A 94 -11.71 6.51 1.74
N VAL A 95 -10.56 6.82 2.34
CA VAL A 95 -10.05 6.17 3.54
C VAL A 95 -9.71 7.23 4.58
N LEU A 96 -10.34 7.11 5.74
CA LEU A 96 -9.97 7.83 6.94
C LEU A 96 -9.01 6.98 7.73
N LYS A 97 -7.83 7.52 8.09
CA LYS A 97 -6.81 6.82 8.85
C LYS A 97 -6.60 7.51 10.19
N LEU A 98 -6.79 6.77 11.27
CA LEU A 98 -6.45 7.17 12.63
C LEU A 98 -5.18 6.44 13.06
N TYR A 99 -4.21 7.18 13.57
CA TYR A 99 -2.97 6.65 14.11
C TYR A 99 -2.99 6.68 15.64
N GLY A 100 -2.63 5.58 16.29
CA GLY A 100 -2.71 5.42 17.75
C GLY A 100 -1.47 5.85 18.55
N ASN A 101 -0.50 6.47 17.92
CA ASN A 101 0.74 6.83 18.60
C ASN A 101 0.59 8.09 19.47
N GLN A 102 0.79 8.01 20.75
CA GLN A 102 0.98 9.10 21.72
C GLN A 102 -0.26 9.80 22.34
N GLY A 103 -1.36 9.08 22.50
CA GLY A 103 -2.50 9.56 23.29
C GLY A 103 -3.58 10.26 22.47
N TRP A 104 -4.80 9.98 22.82
CA TRP A 104 -6.03 10.46 22.14
C TRP A 104 -6.26 11.98 22.23
N ASN A 105 -5.40 12.73 22.93
CA ASN A 105 -5.60 14.15 23.20
C ASN A 105 -5.32 15.06 21.99
N ASP A 106 -4.70 14.54 20.91
CA ASP A 106 -4.35 15.31 19.72
C ASP A 106 -4.75 14.55 18.43
N VAL A 107 -6.03 14.19 18.33
CA VAL A 107 -6.58 13.38 17.22
C VAL A 107 -6.30 14.02 15.86
N ASN A 108 -6.31 15.33 15.75
CA ASN A 108 -6.08 16.02 14.46
C ASN A 108 -4.67 15.84 13.91
N LYS A 109 -3.65 15.72 14.76
CA LYS A 109 -2.24 15.48 14.33
C LYS A 109 -2.02 14.09 13.76
N TYR A 110 -2.94 13.15 14.03
CA TYR A 110 -2.81 11.75 13.64
C TYR A 110 -3.89 11.29 12.65
N LEU A 111 -4.67 12.25 12.15
CA LEU A 111 -5.71 12.00 11.17
C LEU A 111 -5.14 12.20 9.76
N ARG A 112 -5.35 11.24 8.87
CA ARG A 112 -5.01 11.34 7.45
C ARG A 112 -6.17 10.94 6.57
N HIS A 113 -6.29 11.65 5.47
CA HIS A 113 -7.30 11.44 4.46
C HIS A 113 -6.66 10.82 3.22
N ARG A 114 -7.22 9.74 2.71
CA ARG A 114 -6.75 9.14 1.46
C ARG A 114 -7.89 9.01 0.48
N VAL A 115 -7.64 9.39 -0.76
CA VAL A 115 -8.48 9.05 -1.90
C VAL A 115 -7.77 7.97 -2.71
N ASN A 116 -8.53 6.96 -3.13
CA ASN A 116 -8.05 5.90 -4.00
C ASN A 116 -8.83 5.91 -5.30
N ILE A 117 -8.14 5.70 -6.42
CA ILE A 117 -8.74 5.43 -7.73
C ILE A 117 -8.14 4.14 -8.24
N ASP A 118 -8.99 3.16 -8.56
CA ASP A 118 -8.56 1.82 -8.95
C ASP A 118 -9.03 1.46 -10.37
N ALA A 119 -8.20 0.72 -11.08
CA ALA A 119 -8.59 -0.08 -12.24
C ALA A 119 -8.16 -1.53 -12.01
N THR A 120 -9.05 -2.49 -12.24
CA THR A 120 -8.77 -3.92 -12.06
C THR A 120 -9.16 -4.69 -13.30
N GLY A 121 -8.16 -5.31 -13.93
CA GLY A 121 -8.36 -6.32 -14.96
C GLY A 121 -8.39 -7.71 -14.33
N GLN A 122 -9.27 -8.61 -14.83
CA GLN A 122 -9.35 -9.99 -14.33
C GLN A 122 -9.65 -10.98 -15.43
N VAL A 123 -9.19 -12.22 -15.25
CA VAL A 123 -9.47 -13.34 -16.14
C VAL A 123 -9.66 -14.62 -15.32
N SER A 124 -10.60 -15.46 -15.74
CA SER A 124 -10.87 -16.77 -15.14
C SER A 124 -10.42 -17.87 -16.11
N LEU A 125 -9.60 -18.81 -15.62
CA LEU A 125 -9.02 -19.92 -16.36
C LEU A 125 -9.25 -21.22 -15.58
N GLY A 126 -10.38 -21.85 -15.81
CA GLY A 126 -10.83 -23.02 -15.04
C GLY A 126 -10.97 -22.70 -13.55
N SER A 127 -10.19 -23.39 -12.70
CA SER A 127 -10.18 -23.15 -11.24
C SER A 127 -9.37 -21.92 -10.83
N TRP A 128 -8.64 -21.29 -11.75
CA TRP A 128 -7.82 -20.13 -11.48
C TRP A 128 -8.57 -18.83 -11.82
N LYS A 129 -8.37 -17.82 -10.99
CA LYS A 129 -8.74 -16.44 -11.28
C LYS A 129 -7.51 -15.57 -11.09
N LEU A 130 -7.09 -14.91 -12.16
CA LEU A 130 -5.98 -13.96 -12.15
C LEU A 130 -6.51 -12.55 -12.22
N SER A 131 -5.91 -11.61 -11.50
CA SER A 131 -6.26 -10.19 -11.60
C SER A 131 -5.03 -9.30 -11.41
N LEU A 132 -5.03 -8.20 -12.14
CA LEU A 132 -4.09 -7.09 -11.99
C LEU A 132 -4.87 -5.85 -11.60
N ARG A 133 -4.49 -5.20 -10.50
CA ARG A 133 -5.08 -3.93 -10.06
C ARG A 133 -4.01 -2.86 -9.99
N GLU A 134 -4.30 -1.74 -10.63
CA GLU A 134 -3.57 -0.50 -10.47
C GLU A 134 -4.38 0.45 -9.60
N ARG A 135 -3.75 1.03 -8.58
CA ARG A 135 -4.37 1.96 -7.65
C ARG A 135 -3.51 3.20 -7.50
N LEU A 136 -4.07 4.35 -7.85
CA LEU A 136 -3.53 5.64 -7.46
C LEU A 136 -4.05 6.00 -6.07
N MET A 137 -3.15 6.22 -5.13
CA MET A 137 -3.44 6.64 -3.76
C MET A 137 -2.96 8.08 -3.59
N MET A 138 -3.83 8.93 -3.07
CA MET A 138 -3.59 10.33 -2.76
C MET A 138 -3.81 10.52 -1.26
N ASP A 139 -2.71 10.60 -0.49
CA ASP A 139 -2.75 10.80 0.97
C ASP A 139 -2.58 12.28 1.29
N ALA A 140 -3.61 12.90 1.88
CA ALA A 140 -3.54 14.24 2.42
C ALA A 140 -3.35 14.19 3.94
N ARG A 141 -2.50 15.08 4.45
CA ARG A 141 -2.26 15.26 5.88
C ARG A 141 -3.19 16.35 6.41
N ALA A 142 -3.74 16.14 7.59
CA ALA A 142 -4.51 17.13 8.34
C ALA A 142 -3.70 17.79 9.46
N ASP A 143 -2.44 17.39 9.61
CA ASP A 143 -1.55 17.91 10.63
C ASP A 143 -0.90 19.25 10.18
N GLU A 144 -0.65 20.12 11.17
CA GLU A 144 0.06 21.40 10.98
C GLU A 144 1.58 21.23 10.80
N ILE A 145 2.03 20.10 10.22
CA ILE A 145 3.44 19.92 9.89
C ILE A 145 3.83 21.03 8.91
N ASP A 146 4.87 21.77 9.25
CA ASP A 146 5.40 22.84 8.41
C ASP A 146 5.49 22.32 6.96
N SER A 147 4.78 22.98 6.05
CA SER A 147 4.71 22.63 4.63
C SER A 147 6.08 22.64 3.94
N ARG A 148 7.11 23.15 4.62
CA ARG A 148 8.50 23.12 4.19
C ARG A 148 9.18 21.76 4.37
N GLU A 149 8.67 20.91 5.28
CA GLU A 149 9.32 19.65 5.60
C GLU A 149 8.73 18.44 4.86
N LYS A 150 7.46 18.50 4.42
CA LYS A 150 6.78 17.34 3.79
C LYS A 150 5.71 17.77 2.80
N ASN A 151 5.48 16.94 1.77
CA ASN A 151 4.36 17.13 0.87
C ASN A 151 3.03 17.16 1.61
N ALA A 152 2.20 18.15 1.31
CA ALA A 152 0.80 18.16 1.75
C ALA A 152 0.00 16.99 1.14
N LEU A 153 0.43 16.47 0.01
CA LEU A 153 -0.20 15.38 -0.73
C LEU A 153 0.85 14.35 -1.18
N ASP A 154 0.77 13.14 -0.64
CA ASP A 154 1.60 12.02 -1.08
C ASP A 154 0.88 11.25 -2.19
N LEU A 155 1.54 11.08 -3.34
CA LEU A 155 1.04 10.30 -4.47
C LEU A 155 1.77 8.97 -4.55
N VAL A 156 1.02 7.87 -4.50
CA VAL A 156 1.58 6.50 -4.57
C VAL A 156 0.79 5.68 -5.58
N LEU A 157 1.49 5.08 -6.53
CA LEU A 157 0.94 4.05 -7.40
C LEU A 157 1.16 2.68 -6.77
N ARG A 158 0.07 1.94 -6.55
CA ARG A 158 0.10 0.56 -6.02
C ARG A 158 -0.38 -0.41 -7.07
N SER A 159 0.54 -1.24 -7.55
CA SER A 159 0.26 -2.34 -8.47
C SER A 159 0.07 -3.64 -7.69
N ARG A 160 -1.00 -4.40 -7.95
CA ARG A 160 -1.27 -5.67 -7.30
C ARG A 160 -1.57 -6.76 -8.33
N LEU A 161 -0.72 -7.77 -8.38
CA LEU A 161 -1.01 -9.04 -9.05
C LEU A 161 -1.63 -10.01 -8.03
N GLN A 162 -2.72 -10.67 -8.40
CA GLN A 162 -3.39 -11.66 -7.54
C GLN A 162 -3.75 -12.90 -8.34
N ALA A 163 -3.49 -14.06 -7.76
CA ALA A 163 -3.93 -15.36 -8.22
C ALA A 163 -4.82 -16.02 -7.16
N VAL A 164 -5.98 -16.51 -7.56
CA VAL A 164 -6.90 -17.26 -6.71
C VAL A 164 -7.10 -18.63 -7.34
N TYR A 165 -6.80 -19.68 -6.58
CA TYR A 165 -7.10 -21.05 -6.95
C TYR A 165 -8.33 -21.53 -6.16
N ASN A 166 -9.43 -21.80 -6.87
CA ASN A 166 -10.65 -22.34 -6.27
C ASN A 166 -10.51 -23.84 -6.11
N ILE A 167 -10.49 -24.30 -4.86
CA ILE A 167 -10.47 -25.72 -4.54
C ILE A 167 -11.86 -26.29 -4.83
N PRO A 168 -11.97 -27.47 -5.45
CA PRO A 168 -13.26 -28.12 -5.64
C PRO A 168 -14.05 -28.17 -4.34
N PRO A 169 -15.36 -27.84 -4.35
CA PRO A 169 -16.14 -27.69 -3.13
C PRO A 169 -16.24 -29.01 -2.36
N ILE A 170 -15.97 -28.96 -1.06
CA ILE A 170 -16.14 -30.07 -0.14
C ILE A 170 -17.47 -29.85 0.61
N LYS A 171 -18.48 -30.66 0.32
CA LYS A 171 -19.86 -30.49 0.84
C LYS A 171 -20.43 -29.12 0.46
N LYS A 172 -20.77 -28.26 1.46
CA LYS A 172 -21.35 -26.92 1.26
C LYS A 172 -20.33 -25.78 1.40
N MET A 173 -19.06 -26.10 1.68
CA MET A 173 -18.01 -25.12 1.85
C MET A 173 -17.18 -24.96 0.59
N SER A 174 -16.94 -23.71 0.18
CA SER A 174 -16.00 -23.36 -0.86
C SER A 174 -14.74 -22.77 -0.26
N MET A 175 -13.60 -23.30 -0.67
CA MET A 175 -12.29 -22.84 -0.23
C MET A 175 -11.49 -22.35 -1.42
N SER A 176 -10.64 -21.38 -1.19
CA SER A 176 -9.70 -20.89 -2.21
C SER A 176 -8.36 -20.56 -1.58
N ILE A 177 -7.29 -20.82 -2.32
CA ILE A 177 -5.95 -20.31 -2.00
C ILE A 177 -5.79 -18.99 -2.74
N VAL A 178 -5.30 -17.98 -2.03
CA VAL A 178 -5.09 -16.64 -2.58
C VAL A 178 -3.62 -16.28 -2.43
N ALA A 179 -2.96 -15.95 -3.53
CA ALA A 179 -1.62 -15.40 -3.55
C ALA A 179 -1.65 -14.00 -4.13
N LYS A 180 -0.93 -13.05 -3.51
CA LYS A 180 -0.84 -11.66 -3.99
C LYS A 180 0.61 -11.20 -3.95
N MET A 181 0.94 -10.31 -4.89
CA MET A 181 2.15 -9.52 -4.90
C MET A 181 1.77 -8.07 -5.11
N GLU A 182 2.18 -7.19 -4.22
CA GLU A 182 1.93 -5.76 -4.33
C GLU A 182 3.26 -5.00 -4.36
N ILE A 183 3.30 -3.99 -5.23
CA ILE A 183 4.42 -3.07 -5.39
C ILE A 183 3.86 -1.66 -5.16
N PHE A 184 4.53 -0.89 -4.33
CA PHE A 184 4.20 0.51 -4.10
C PHE A 184 5.31 1.38 -4.69
N ASN A 185 4.92 2.30 -5.54
CA ASN A 185 5.78 3.26 -6.18
C ASN A 185 5.36 4.66 -5.74
N THR A 186 6.21 5.35 -4.99
CA THR A 186 6.00 6.76 -4.64
C THR A 186 6.27 7.60 -5.89
N LEU A 187 5.33 8.50 -6.26
CA LEU A 187 5.39 9.27 -7.50
C LEU A 187 5.93 10.69 -7.29
N ASN A 188 5.79 11.22 -6.08
CA ASN A 188 6.16 12.59 -5.74
C ASN A 188 6.91 12.66 -4.42
N ALA A 189 7.87 11.76 -4.20
CA ALA A 189 8.70 11.82 -3.01
C ALA A 189 9.42 13.18 -2.95
N ILE A 190 9.22 13.89 -1.84
CA ILE A 190 10.10 14.97 -1.44
C ILE A 190 11.05 14.37 -0.43
N GLU A 191 12.31 14.51 -0.67
CA GLU A 191 13.34 14.12 0.28
C GLU A 191 13.67 15.35 1.14
N ASP A 192 13.52 15.17 2.45
CA ASP A 192 13.96 16.19 3.40
C ASP A 192 15.49 16.22 3.37
N VAL A 193 16.07 17.34 3.05
CA VAL A 193 17.51 17.56 3.13
C VAL A 193 17.81 18.26 4.44
N TYR A 194 18.52 17.59 5.33
CA TYR A 194 18.91 18.13 6.62
C TYR A 194 20.35 18.62 6.56
N PHE A 195 20.58 19.82 7.07
CA PHE A 195 21.92 20.32 7.36
C PHE A 195 22.20 20.12 8.84
N GLU A 196 23.31 19.50 9.15
CA GLU A 196 23.83 19.45 10.50
C GLU A 196 24.67 20.71 10.70
N SER A 197 24.26 21.63 11.57
CA SER A 197 25.05 22.78 11.93
C SER A 197 26.19 22.36 12.88
N SER A 198 27.29 23.11 12.89
CA SER A 198 28.44 22.90 13.79
C SER A 198 28.08 22.90 15.28
N GLU A 199 26.86 23.29 15.64
CA GLU A 199 26.31 23.27 17.01
C GLU A 199 25.49 22.00 17.29
N GLY A 200 25.44 21.02 16.38
CA GLY A 200 24.71 19.76 16.56
C GLY A 200 23.19 19.89 16.45
N THR A 201 22.68 21.04 16.02
CA THR A 201 21.27 21.24 15.74
C THR A 201 20.95 20.97 14.28
N MET A 202 20.11 19.98 14.00
CA MET A 202 19.63 19.76 12.63
C MET A 202 18.72 20.91 12.20
N GLN A 203 19.12 21.62 11.16
CA GLN A 203 18.29 22.63 10.51
C GLN A 203 17.89 22.15 9.12
N SER A 204 16.60 22.05 8.87
CA SER A 204 16.07 21.80 7.53
C SER A 204 16.29 23.05 6.66
N MET A 205 17.08 22.95 5.60
CA MET A 205 17.43 24.12 4.78
C MET A 205 16.75 24.19 3.42
N ALA A 206 16.38 23.10 2.81
CA ALA A 206 15.68 23.12 1.52
C ALA A 206 15.01 21.80 1.21
N LEU A 207 13.82 21.87 0.62
CA LEU A 207 13.20 20.75 -0.06
C LEU A 207 13.84 20.63 -1.45
N ILE A 208 14.73 19.67 -1.62
CA ILE A 208 15.29 19.36 -2.93
C ILE A 208 14.48 18.19 -3.50
N HIS A 209 13.84 18.41 -4.63
CA HIS A 209 13.24 17.34 -5.40
C HIS A 209 14.33 16.45 -6.00
N VAL A 210 14.88 15.54 -5.23
CA VAL A 210 15.84 14.57 -5.74
C VAL A 210 15.10 13.29 -6.08
N GLY A 211 14.92 13.05 -7.37
CA GLY A 211 14.49 11.75 -7.90
C GLY A 211 13.08 11.29 -7.52
N GLY A 212 12.12 12.15 -7.53
CA GLY A 212 10.66 12.04 -7.31
C GLY A 212 9.90 10.71 -7.39
N GLN A 213 10.53 9.62 -7.81
CA GLN A 213 9.85 8.32 -7.98
C GLN A 213 10.75 7.18 -7.52
N TYR A 214 10.24 6.30 -6.63
CA TYR A 214 10.92 5.07 -6.28
C TYR A 214 9.95 4.01 -5.73
N ILE A 215 10.35 2.74 -5.84
CA ILE A 215 9.64 1.63 -5.22
C ILE A 215 9.97 1.63 -3.74
N ASN A 216 8.99 1.97 -2.91
CA ASN A 216 9.16 2.08 -1.48
C ASN A 216 8.65 0.88 -0.70
N GLU A 217 7.83 0.01 -1.30
CA GLU A 217 7.33 -1.16 -0.58
C GLU A 217 6.98 -2.32 -1.52
N LEU A 218 7.32 -3.54 -1.08
CA LEU A 218 6.97 -4.80 -1.71
C LEU A 218 6.22 -5.69 -0.71
N ARG A 219 5.07 -6.28 -1.11
CA ARG A 219 4.19 -7.08 -0.24
C ARG A 219 3.75 -8.38 -0.88
N PRO A 220 4.50 -9.47 -0.79
CA PRO A 220 3.97 -10.81 -1.03
C PRO A 220 2.99 -11.22 0.07
N GLU A 221 1.88 -11.83 -0.33
CA GLU A 221 0.84 -12.34 0.56
C GLU A 221 0.36 -13.70 0.08
N ILE A 222 0.13 -14.63 1.01
CA ILE A 222 -0.53 -15.90 0.78
C ILE A 222 -1.60 -16.13 1.83
N GLY A 223 -2.76 -16.65 1.43
CA GLY A 223 -3.89 -16.86 2.33
C GLY A 223 -4.85 -17.94 1.89
N LEU A 224 -5.71 -18.30 2.82
CA LEU A 224 -6.83 -19.20 2.63
C LEU A 224 -8.12 -18.42 2.80
N GLN A 225 -9.04 -18.59 1.86
CA GLN A 225 -10.35 -17.98 1.88
C GLN A 225 -11.41 -19.08 2.01
N TRP A 226 -12.32 -18.92 2.97
CA TRP A 226 -13.47 -19.81 3.19
C TRP A 226 -14.76 -19.04 2.94
N LYS A 227 -15.60 -19.56 2.04
CA LYS A 227 -16.96 -19.08 1.82
C LYS A 227 -17.94 -20.06 2.45
N PHE A 228 -18.57 -19.67 3.55
CA PHE A 228 -19.54 -20.47 4.26
C PHE A 228 -20.91 -20.46 3.58
N ASN A 229 -21.24 -19.34 2.93
CA ASN A 229 -22.44 -19.15 2.14
C ASN A 229 -22.27 -17.94 1.20
N LYS A 230 -23.35 -17.49 0.55
CA LYS A 230 -23.32 -16.34 -0.37
C LYS A 230 -23.00 -14.99 0.34
N LYS A 231 -23.12 -14.92 1.67
CA LYS A 231 -23.01 -13.68 2.44
C LYS A 231 -21.76 -13.63 3.32
N HIS A 232 -21.21 -14.79 3.72
CA HIS A 232 -20.14 -14.85 4.72
C HIS A 232 -18.87 -15.46 4.13
N THR A 233 -17.80 -14.70 4.20
CA THR A 233 -16.47 -15.10 3.73
C THR A 233 -15.46 -14.74 4.80
N VAL A 234 -14.61 -15.68 5.18
CA VAL A 234 -13.45 -15.45 6.07
C VAL A 234 -12.18 -15.68 5.28
N ASN A 235 -11.20 -14.83 5.47
CA ASN A 235 -9.87 -14.98 4.87
C ASN A 235 -8.81 -14.86 5.98
N LEU A 236 -7.92 -15.85 6.03
CA LEU A 236 -6.72 -15.83 6.87
C LEU A 236 -5.51 -15.79 5.95
N ALA A 237 -4.64 -14.80 6.11
CA ALA A 237 -3.48 -14.66 5.26
C ALA A 237 -2.24 -14.25 6.07
N TYR A 238 -1.09 -14.61 5.54
CA TYR A 238 0.20 -14.10 5.96
C TYR A 238 0.74 -13.19 4.87
N ARG A 239 1.24 -12.02 5.26
CA ARG A 239 1.86 -11.04 4.38
C ARG A 239 3.20 -10.61 4.95
N TYR A 240 4.19 -10.56 4.08
CA TYR A 240 5.47 -9.97 4.38
C TYR A 240 5.56 -8.60 3.69
N ASN A 241 5.89 -7.55 4.46
CA ASN A 241 6.10 -6.23 3.88
C ASN A 241 7.59 -5.91 3.97
N TYR A 242 8.20 -5.69 2.82
CA TYR A 242 9.54 -5.11 2.70
C TYR A 242 9.37 -3.64 2.38
N VAL A 243 9.68 -2.78 3.37
CA VAL A 243 9.54 -1.32 3.25
C VAL A 243 10.93 -0.72 3.18
N TYR A 244 11.14 0.11 2.19
CA TYR A 244 12.34 0.86 1.96
C TYR A 244 12.06 2.35 2.11
N SER A 245 12.89 3.06 2.88
CA SER A 245 12.95 4.51 2.92
C SER A 245 14.40 4.97 2.83
N ARG A 246 14.57 6.20 2.42
CA ARG A 246 15.87 6.83 2.33
C ARG A 246 15.77 8.24 2.90
N ASP A 247 16.80 8.65 3.63
CA ASP A 247 16.93 9.99 4.17
C ASP A 247 18.25 10.58 3.67
N ILE A 248 18.23 11.84 3.26
CA ILE A 248 19.40 12.55 2.74
C ILE A 248 19.81 13.61 3.76
N HIS A 249 21.04 13.55 4.21
CA HIS A 249 21.66 14.55 5.08
C HIS A 249 22.77 15.25 4.30
N VAL A 250 22.83 16.57 4.37
CA VAL A 250 23.96 17.35 3.85
C VAL A 250 24.78 17.80 5.03
N LEU A 251 26.05 17.40 5.04
CA LEU A 251 27.01 17.76 6.09
C LEU A 251 27.55 19.20 5.90
N ASP A 252 28.13 19.79 6.96
CA ASP A 252 28.68 21.16 6.94
C ASP A 252 29.75 21.38 5.86
N ASP A 253 30.43 20.33 5.44
CA ASP A 253 31.44 20.35 4.36
C ASP A 253 30.81 20.26 2.95
N GLY A 254 29.47 20.23 2.84
CA GLY A 254 28.74 20.11 1.60
C GLY A 254 28.64 18.68 1.07
N ASN A 255 29.20 17.69 1.77
CA ASN A 255 29.05 16.28 1.40
C ASN A 255 27.63 15.77 1.67
N VAL A 256 27.17 14.87 0.83
CA VAL A 256 25.85 14.24 0.96
C VAL A 256 26.00 12.87 1.62
N HIS A 257 25.28 12.68 2.72
CA HIS A 257 25.18 11.42 3.43
C HIS A 257 23.79 10.82 3.19
N LEU A 258 23.74 9.61 2.65
CA LEU A 258 22.50 8.90 2.36
C LEU A 258 22.30 7.75 3.36
N THR A 259 21.19 7.78 4.09
CA THR A 259 20.79 6.69 4.98
C THR A 259 19.69 5.86 4.33
N HIS A 260 19.92 4.56 4.20
CA HIS A 260 18.93 3.59 3.75
C HIS A 260 18.29 2.90 4.95
N ALA A 261 16.97 2.99 5.08
CA ALA A 261 16.25 2.29 6.14
C ALA A 261 15.34 1.22 5.55
N TYR A 262 15.48 0.00 6.07
CA TYR A 262 14.67 -1.15 5.68
C TYR A 262 13.81 -1.58 6.87
N THR A 263 12.49 -1.73 6.62
CA THR A 263 11.59 -2.29 7.63
C THR A 263 10.97 -3.58 7.09
N HIS A 264 11.17 -4.66 7.81
CA HIS A 264 10.63 -5.98 7.53
C HIS A 264 9.41 -6.20 8.44
N LYS A 265 8.20 -6.32 7.84
CA LYS A 265 6.99 -6.53 8.63
C LYS A 265 6.40 -7.89 8.34
N HIS A 266 6.17 -8.65 9.39
CA HIS A 266 5.43 -9.90 9.37
C HIS A 266 3.99 -9.63 9.80
N VAL A 267 3.03 -9.84 8.90
CA VAL A 267 1.64 -9.44 9.11
C VAL A 267 0.72 -10.64 9.00
N MET A 268 -0.01 -10.92 10.06
CA MET A 268 -1.16 -11.83 10.02
C MET A 268 -2.42 -11.03 9.72
N LEU A 269 -3.21 -11.48 8.76
CA LEU A 269 -4.45 -10.83 8.34
C LEU A 269 -5.64 -11.75 8.59
N LEU A 270 -6.62 -11.24 9.29
CA LEU A 270 -7.94 -11.85 9.43
C LEU A 270 -8.98 -10.92 8.80
N THR A 271 -9.68 -11.39 7.77
CA THR A 271 -10.73 -10.63 7.08
C THR A 271 -12.07 -11.36 7.19
N TYR A 272 -13.12 -10.62 7.56
CA TYR A 272 -14.51 -11.09 7.56
C TYR A 272 -15.40 -10.21 6.69
#